data_8c8ecc9bffd99ce6f626561e3d19ee1f
#
_entry.id   8c8ecc9bffd99ce6f626561e3d19ee1f
#
_cell.length_a   1.000
_cell.length_b   1.000
_cell.length_c   1.000
_cell.angle_alpha   90.00
_cell.angle_beta   90.00
_cell.angle_gamma   90.00
#
_symmetry.space_group_name_H-M   'P 1'
#
loop_
_entity.id
_entity.type
_entity.pdbx_description
1 polymer ?
#
loop_
_entity_poly.entity_id
_entity_poly.type
_entity_poly.pdbx_seq_one_letter_code
_entity_poly.pdbx_strand_id
1 'polypeptide(L)'
;MGSKALGILATIPLIVQLVSCASTPAQTSVQAQKAVTQPEKKKSTSPVAQESKGFAEDVALGDAAWQAQDLDRAIYYYVQAMGKSPHDAATLAKMGAIEDGRGNAALAETAFEMAHTANPKEPRIAERLARLYLQRGNVDGAAQIYTQVLALDSHRTRALDGMGEVYLARSDYVQSIGYFDRALAAEKPDTSAVLTHRGHAKLRLNDLTGAEADLRAALAASPREDTWRYLGELQVLRGDTGAALDSLLNVMDTAQAFNEMGVVFMSLKNYGDAREYFGKAIKASAAWFEEAQKNLAQADEHLRKITG
;
A
#
# COMPACT_ATOMS: atom_id res chain seq x y z
N MET A 1 -0.93 41.17 -24.92
CA MET A 1 -0.42 40.64 -26.22
C MET A 1 0.61 39.58 -25.96
N GLY A 2 0.47 38.40 -26.48
CA GLY A 2 1.50 37.34 -26.45
C GLY A 2 1.34 36.28 -25.40
N SER A 3 0.28 35.50 -25.49
CA SER A 3 0.15 34.19 -24.86
C SER A 3 1.25 33.26 -25.37
N LYS A 4 2.13 32.74 -24.50
CA LYS A 4 3.00 31.61 -24.81
C LYS A 4 2.35 30.35 -24.21
N ALA A 5 1.65 29.61 -25.05
CA ALA A 5 1.35 28.21 -24.81
C ALA A 5 2.68 27.44 -24.85
N LEU A 6 3.22 27.05 -23.70
CA LEU A 6 4.39 26.15 -23.62
C LEU A 6 3.90 24.71 -23.49
N GLY A 7 4.35 23.90 -24.41
CA GLY A 7 3.90 22.60 -24.81
C GLY A 7 3.95 21.51 -23.75
N ILE A 8 2.88 20.77 -23.69
CA ILE A 8 2.70 19.50 -22.97
C ILE A 8 3.18 18.29 -23.83
N LEU A 9 4.21 18.46 -24.63
CA LEU A 9 4.69 17.40 -25.55
C LEU A 9 5.88 16.59 -25.03
N ALA A 10 6.32 16.78 -23.77
CA ALA A 10 7.58 16.18 -23.28
C ALA A 10 7.42 14.96 -22.37
N THR A 11 6.21 14.53 -22.00
CA THR A 11 6.02 13.48 -20.96
C THR A 11 5.75 12.07 -21.48
N ILE A 12 5.30 11.90 -22.70
CA ILE A 12 5.01 10.57 -23.28
C ILE A 12 6.26 9.71 -23.51
N PRO A 13 7.44 10.27 -23.90
CA PRO A 13 8.65 9.47 -24.07
C PRO A 13 9.16 8.82 -22.78
N LEU A 14 8.85 9.41 -21.60
CA LEU A 14 9.42 8.94 -20.33
C LEU A 14 8.86 7.59 -19.88
N ILE A 15 7.57 7.33 -20.04
CA ILE A 15 6.97 6.03 -19.68
C ILE A 15 7.47 4.93 -20.63
N VAL A 16 7.61 5.22 -21.90
CA VAL A 16 8.11 4.26 -22.90
C VAL A 16 9.59 3.95 -22.68
N GLN A 17 10.39 4.93 -22.26
CA GLN A 17 11.83 4.73 -21.97
C GLN A 17 12.07 3.94 -20.68
N LEU A 18 11.21 4.09 -19.64
CA LEU A 18 11.34 3.37 -18.37
C LEU A 18 11.01 1.87 -18.49
N VAL A 19 10.10 1.49 -19.38
CA VAL A 19 9.77 0.08 -19.63
C VAL A 19 10.91 -0.65 -20.38
N SER A 20 11.74 0.08 -21.13
CA SER A 20 12.87 -0.48 -21.91
C SER A 20 14.13 -0.75 -21.07
N CYS A 21 14.26 -0.22 -19.85
CA CYS A 21 15.48 -0.34 -19.03
C CYS A 21 15.49 -1.51 -18.04
N ALA A 22 14.46 -2.37 -17.99
CA ALA A 22 14.34 -3.43 -16.99
C ALA A 22 14.91 -4.82 -17.41
N SER A 23 15.68 -4.92 -18.49
CA SER A 23 16.23 -6.22 -18.91
C SER A 23 17.67 -6.14 -19.42
N THR A 24 18.65 -6.15 -18.50
CA THR A 24 20.01 -6.60 -18.78
C THR A 24 20.57 -7.42 -17.62
N PRO A 25 20.82 -8.73 -17.77
CA PRO A 25 21.54 -9.51 -16.76
C PRO A 25 23.04 -9.35 -16.94
N ALA A 26 23.74 -9.13 -15.82
CA ALA A 26 25.19 -9.07 -15.72
C ALA A 26 25.86 -10.39 -16.17
N GLN A 27 26.82 -10.28 -17.06
CA GLN A 27 27.72 -11.36 -17.42
C GLN A 27 28.80 -11.54 -16.36
N THR A 28 28.91 -12.73 -15.78
CA THR A 28 30.13 -13.20 -15.12
C THR A 28 30.54 -14.53 -15.72
N SER A 29 31.72 -14.52 -16.29
CA SER A 29 32.40 -15.67 -16.87
C SER A 29 32.99 -16.59 -15.80
N VAL A 30 32.75 -17.90 -15.86
CA VAL A 30 33.73 -18.94 -15.48
C VAL A 30 33.46 -20.19 -16.32
N GLN A 31 34.49 -20.64 -17.04
CA GLN A 31 34.54 -21.89 -17.78
C GLN A 31 34.66 -23.11 -16.83
N ALA A 32 33.86 -24.14 -17.05
CA ALA A 32 34.29 -25.53 -16.81
C ALA A 32 33.41 -26.47 -17.65
N GLN A 33 34.08 -27.18 -18.57
CA GLN A 33 33.52 -28.27 -19.37
C GLN A 33 33.18 -29.46 -18.50
N LYS A 34 31.99 -30.05 -18.69
CA LYS A 34 31.81 -31.52 -18.79
C LYS A 34 30.42 -31.85 -19.35
N ALA A 35 30.41 -32.74 -20.31
CA ALA A 35 29.24 -33.25 -21.03
C ALA A 35 28.27 -33.99 -20.12
N VAL A 36 27.00 -33.66 -20.21
CA VAL A 36 25.86 -34.54 -19.88
C VAL A 36 24.69 -34.17 -20.79
N THR A 37 24.16 -35.18 -21.46
CA THR A 37 22.96 -35.33 -22.26
C THR A 37 21.91 -34.22 -22.15
N GLN A 38 21.53 -33.67 -23.30
CA GLN A 38 20.47 -32.69 -23.49
C GLN A 38 19.11 -33.30 -23.12
N PRO A 39 18.31 -32.64 -22.25
CA PRO A 39 16.88 -32.79 -22.29
C PRO A 39 16.32 -31.84 -23.38
N GLU A 40 15.42 -32.39 -24.19
CA GLU A 40 14.73 -31.69 -25.25
C GLU A 40 14.22 -30.31 -24.78
N LYS A 41 14.68 -29.27 -25.46
CA LYS A 41 14.13 -27.93 -25.35
C LYS A 41 12.65 -27.96 -25.77
N LYS A 42 11.72 -28.02 -24.80
CA LYS A 42 10.38 -27.51 -25.02
C LYS A 42 10.55 -26.08 -25.51
N LYS A 43 10.28 -25.87 -26.82
CA LYS A 43 10.11 -24.53 -27.38
C LYS A 43 9.01 -23.86 -26.57
N SER A 44 9.38 -22.91 -25.71
CA SER A 44 8.48 -21.88 -25.21
C SER A 44 8.05 -21.12 -26.47
N THR A 45 6.92 -21.49 -27.03
CA THR A 45 6.21 -20.66 -27.99
C THR A 45 5.61 -19.51 -27.18
N SER A 46 6.39 -18.45 -27.03
CA SER A 46 5.79 -17.14 -26.74
C SER A 46 4.70 -16.92 -27.79
N PRO A 47 3.44 -16.73 -27.43
CA PRO A 47 2.40 -16.46 -28.41
C PRO A 47 2.83 -15.21 -29.16
N VAL A 48 2.97 -15.34 -30.49
CA VAL A 48 3.27 -14.22 -31.38
C VAL A 48 2.31 -13.10 -31.03
N ALA A 49 2.85 -11.92 -30.72
CA ALA A 49 2.03 -10.73 -30.47
C ALA A 49 1.10 -10.55 -31.69
N GLN A 50 -0.20 -10.58 -31.45
CA GLN A 50 -1.21 -10.45 -32.50
C GLN A 50 -1.10 -9.01 -33.01
N GLU A 51 -0.92 -8.81 -34.31
CA GLU A 51 -0.90 -7.44 -34.89
C GLU A 51 -2.25 -6.77 -34.64
N SER A 52 -2.23 -5.72 -33.85
CA SER A 52 -3.43 -4.97 -33.49
C SER A 52 -3.83 -4.01 -34.62
N LYS A 53 -5.12 -3.88 -34.88
CA LYS A 53 -5.67 -3.02 -35.91
C LYS A 53 -6.22 -1.69 -35.41
N GLY A 54 -6.40 -1.51 -34.10
CA GLY A 54 -6.98 -0.31 -33.54
C GLY A 54 -6.80 -0.17 -32.02
N PHE A 55 -7.12 1.02 -31.49
CA PHE A 55 -7.08 1.34 -30.07
C PHE A 55 -7.89 0.34 -29.22
N ALA A 56 -9.16 0.13 -29.60
CA ALA A 56 -10.07 -0.74 -28.85
C ALA A 56 -9.60 -2.21 -28.82
N GLU A 57 -8.97 -2.68 -29.90
CA GLU A 57 -8.43 -4.04 -29.98
C GLU A 57 -7.22 -4.19 -29.06
N ASP A 58 -6.30 -3.20 -29.03
CA ASP A 58 -5.18 -3.23 -28.10
C ASP A 58 -5.65 -3.23 -26.65
N VAL A 59 -6.62 -2.39 -26.30
CA VAL A 59 -7.20 -2.38 -24.94
C VAL A 59 -7.80 -3.74 -24.61
N ALA A 60 -8.56 -4.37 -25.53
CA ALA A 60 -9.16 -5.68 -25.30
C ALA A 60 -8.11 -6.79 -25.13
N LEU A 61 -7.03 -6.77 -25.93
CA LEU A 61 -5.91 -7.70 -25.79
C LEU A 61 -5.16 -7.48 -24.45
N GLY A 62 -5.00 -6.24 -24.04
CA GLY A 62 -4.45 -5.89 -22.73
C GLY A 62 -5.32 -6.40 -21.58
N ASP A 63 -6.64 -6.21 -21.67
CA ASP A 63 -7.60 -6.69 -20.68
C ASP A 63 -7.57 -8.23 -20.57
N ALA A 64 -7.53 -8.93 -21.71
CA ALA A 64 -7.43 -10.39 -21.74
C ALA A 64 -6.11 -10.89 -21.12
N ALA A 65 -5.00 -10.23 -21.42
CA ALA A 65 -3.70 -10.56 -20.81
C ALA A 65 -3.71 -10.31 -19.30
N TRP A 66 -4.31 -9.21 -18.85
CA TRP A 66 -4.44 -8.91 -17.40
C TRP A 66 -5.31 -9.97 -16.70
N GLN A 67 -6.43 -10.36 -17.26
CA GLN A 67 -7.25 -11.44 -16.72
C GLN A 67 -6.50 -12.78 -16.65
N ALA A 68 -5.61 -13.04 -17.61
CA ALA A 68 -4.73 -14.20 -17.61
C ALA A 68 -3.52 -14.07 -16.67
N GLN A 69 -3.40 -12.97 -15.90
CA GLN A 69 -2.27 -12.64 -15.03
C GLN A 69 -0.93 -12.48 -15.77
N ASP A 70 -0.96 -12.31 -17.10
CA ASP A 70 0.21 -11.96 -17.92
C ASP A 70 0.38 -10.43 -17.95
N LEU A 71 0.91 -9.90 -16.85
CA LEU A 71 0.98 -8.45 -16.63
C LEU A 71 1.92 -7.75 -17.62
N ASP A 72 2.99 -8.43 -18.07
CA ASP A 72 3.92 -7.85 -19.05
C ASP A 72 3.26 -7.70 -20.41
N ARG A 73 2.51 -8.71 -20.81
CA ARG A 73 1.73 -8.67 -22.04
C ARG A 73 0.58 -7.66 -21.96
N ALA A 74 -0.06 -7.52 -20.80
CA ALA A 74 -1.07 -6.49 -20.57
C ALA A 74 -0.49 -5.08 -20.77
N ILE A 75 0.64 -4.77 -20.11
CA ILE A 75 1.32 -3.49 -20.28
C ILE A 75 1.75 -3.27 -21.74
N TYR A 76 2.29 -4.29 -22.43
CA TYR A 76 2.65 -4.18 -23.82
C TYR A 76 1.47 -3.69 -24.69
N TYR A 77 0.30 -4.30 -24.56
CA TYR A 77 -0.87 -3.90 -25.36
C TYR A 77 -1.43 -2.54 -24.95
N TYR A 78 -1.42 -2.21 -23.64
CA TYR A 78 -1.84 -0.86 -23.22
C TYR A 78 -0.88 0.23 -23.73
N VAL A 79 0.43 -0.02 -23.81
CA VAL A 79 1.38 0.90 -24.45
C VAL A 79 1.08 1.06 -25.94
N GLN A 80 0.72 -0.03 -26.67
CA GLN A 80 0.29 0.08 -28.07
C GLN A 80 -1.00 0.91 -28.21
N ALA A 81 -1.97 0.71 -27.31
CA ALA A 81 -3.20 1.50 -27.24
C ALA A 81 -2.89 2.98 -27.00
N MET A 82 -2.00 3.29 -26.05
CA MET A 82 -1.58 4.65 -25.72
C MET A 82 -0.85 5.34 -26.88
N GLY A 83 -0.15 4.59 -27.74
CA GLY A 83 0.39 5.13 -28.99
C GLY A 83 -0.67 5.67 -29.95
N LYS A 84 -1.91 5.16 -29.87
CA LYS A 84 -3.06 5.56 -30.69
C LYS A 84 -3.96 6.60 -29.99
N SER A 85 -4.08 6.55 -28.68
CA SER A 85 -4.86 7.47 -27.85
C SER A 85 -4.10 7.83 -26.54
N PRO A 86 -3.18 8.78 -26.59
CA PRO A 86 -2.25 9.08 -25.48
C PRO A 86 -2.91 9.58 -24.19
N HIS A 87 -4.16 10.00 -24.24
CA HIS A 87 -4.89 10.60 -23.12
C HIS A 87 -6.11 9.75 -22.71
N ASP A 88 -6.12 8.44 -23.02
CA ASP A 88 -7.19 7.59 -22.52
C ASP A 88 -7.02 7.31 -21.03
N ALA A 89 -7.83 7.99 -20.23
CA ALA A 89 -7.77 7.91 -18.77
C ALA A 89 -7.98 6.48 -18.22
N ALA A 90 -8.83 5.70 -18.90
CA ALA A 90 -9.13 4.34 -18.46
C ALA A 90 -7.92 3.41 -18.66
N THR A 91 -7.27 3.49 -19.83
CA THR A 91 -6.06 2.70 -20.11
C THR A 91 -4.90 3.11 -19.19
N LEU A 92 -4.68 4.41 -18.98
CA LEU A 92 -3.70 4.93 -18.04
C LEU A 92 -3.95 4.41 -16.61
N ALA A 93 -5.20 4.41 -16.15
CA ALA A 93 -5.56 3.89 -14.83
C ALA A 93 -5.33 2.38 -14.71
N LYS A 94 -5.56 1.60 -15.77
CA LYS A 94 -5.24 0.17 -15.82
C LYS A 94 -3.74 -0.08 -15.72
N MET A 95 -2.92 0.68 -16.43
CA MET A 95 -1.46 0.62 -16.32
C MET A 95 -1.02 0.96 -14.90
N GLY A 96 -1.55 2.04 -14.31
CA GLY A 96 -1.29 2.41 -12.93
C GLY A 96 -1.66 1.31 -11.92
N ALA A 97 -2.79 0.62 -12.13
CA ALA A 97 -3.21 -0.47 -11.26
C ALA A 97 -2.28 -1.70 -11.35
N ILE A 98 -1.74 -2.00 -12.53
CA ILE A 98 -0.75 -3.08 -12.70
C ILE A 98 0.55 -2.71 -11.98
N GLU A 99 1.04 -1.49 -12.15
CA GLU A 99 2.28 -1.04 -11.51
C GLU A 99 2.15 -0.94 -9.98
N ASP A 100 0.98 -0.52 -9.46
CA ASP A 100 0.65 -0.56 -8.02
C ASP A 100 0.72 -2.00 -7.49
N GLY A 101 0.12 -2.96 -8.22
CA GLY A 101 0.16 -4.38 -7.85
C GLY A 101 1.56 -5.01 -7.92
N ARG A 102 2.48 -4.45 -8.71
CA ARG A 102 3.90 -4.85 -8.77
C ARG A 102 4.77 -4.19 -7.69
N GLY A 103 4.21 -3.27 -6.90
CA GLY A 103 4.96 -2.46 -5.94
C GLY A 103 5.76 -1.31 -6.57
N ASN A 104 5.55 -1.01 -7.85
CA ASN A 104 6.20 0.08 -8.58
C ASN A 104 5.49 1.41 -8.33
N ALA A 105 5.47 1.86 -7.06
CA ALA A 105 4.67 2.99 -6.59
C ALA A 105 4.89 4.29 -7.40
N ALA A 106 6.12 4.57 -7.85
CA ALA A 106 6.41 5.77 -8.65
C ALA A 106 5.78 5.72 -10.05
N LEU A 107 5.79 4.55 -10.69
CA LEU A 107 5.15 4.36 -12.01
C LEU A 107 3.63 4.39 -11.88
N ALA A 108 3.09 3.77 -10.83
CA ALA A 108 1.67 3.80 -10.53
C ALA A 108 1.18 5.23 -10.32
N GLU A 109 1.88 6.03 -9.50
CA GLU A 109 1.57 7.44 -9.25
C GLU A 109 1.55 8.24 -10.56
N THR A 110 2.61 8.15 -11.36
CA THR A 110 2.69 8.85 -12.66
C THR A 110 1.52 8.47 -13.57
N ALA A 111 1.20 7.18 -13.68
CA ALA A 111 0.10 6.72 -14.54
C ALA A 111 -1.27 7.22 -14.03
N PHE A 112 -1.50 7.22 -12.71
CA PHE A 112 -2.75 7.75 -12.14
C PHE A 112 -2.82 9.28 -12.22
N GLU A 113 -1.72 10.02 -12.11
CA GLU A 113 -1.68 11.47 -12.35
C GLU A 113 -2.07 11.82 -13.78
N MET A 114 -1.50 11.10 -14.77
CA MET A 114 -1.88 11.26 -16.17
C MET A 114 -3.35 10.91 -16.39
N ALA A 115 -3.83 9.82 -15.80
CA ALA A 115 -5.23 9.41 -15.88
C ALA A 115 -6.16 10.46 -15.27
N HIS A 116 -5.82 11.00 -14.10
CA HIS A 116 -6.60 12.05 -13.44
C HIS A 116 -6.58 13.36 -14.24
N THR A 117 -5.45 13.73 -14.82
CA THR A 117 -5.34 14.89 -15.70
C THR A 117 -6.23 14.73 -16.95
N ALA A 118 -6.28 13.53 -17.52
CA ALA A 118 -7.11 13.23 -18.69
C ALA A 118 -8.62 13.20 -18.35
N ASN A 119 -9.00 12.74 -17.16
CA ASN A 119 -10.37 12.75 -16.66
C ASN A 119 -10.47 13.12 -15.18
N PRO A 120 -10.46 14.42 -14.84
CA PRO A 120 -10.47 14.89 -13.45
C PRO A 120 -11.76 14.58 -12.68
N LYS A 121 -12.83 14.23 -13.41
CA LYS A 121 -14.14 13.97 -12.78
C LYS A 121 -14.40 12.47 -12.52
N GLU A 122 -13.46 11.58 -12.87
CA GLU A 122 -13.58 10.15 -12.58
C GLU A 122 -13.14 9.86 -11.13
N PRO A 123 -14.09 9.62 -10.20
CA PRO A 123 -13.74 9.54 -8.79
C PRO A 123 -12.88 8.31 -8.46
N ARG A 124 -13.00 7.22 -9.21
CA ARG A 124 -12.18 6.02 -8.97
C ARG A 124 -10.70 6.24 -9.24
N ILE A 125 -10.38 7.04 -10.28
CA ILE A 125 -9.01 7.41 -10.60
C ILE A 125 -8.46 8.34 -9.51
N ALA A 126 -9.23 9.36 -9.14
CA ALA A 126 -8.87 10.31 -8.10
C ALA A 126 -8.63 9.62 -6.74
N GLU A 127 -9.52 8.72 -6.32
CA GLU A 127 -9.37 7.94 -5.07
C GLU A 127 -8.11 7.07 -5.07
N ARG A 128 -7.76 6.46 -6.19
CA ARG A 128 -6.52 5.68 -6.32
C ARG A 128 -5.29 6.55 -6.20
N LEU A 129 -5.26 7.68 -6.90
CA LEU A 129 -4.16 8.64 -6.83
C LEU A 129 -3.99 9.19 -5.41
N ALA A 130 -5.08 9.62 -4.77
CA ALA A 130 -5.04 10.15 -3.41
C ALA A 130 -4.51 9.11 -2.41
N ARG A 131 -4.88 7.84 -2.55
CA ARG A 131 -4.35 6.76 -1.71
C ARG A 131 -2.85 6.56 -1.92
N LEU A 132 -2.36 6.59 -3.17
CA LEU A 132 -0.92 6.52 -3.43
C LEU A 132 -0.17 7.71 -2.81
N TYR A 133 -0.75 8.90 -2.87
CA TYR A 133 -0.19 10.09 -2.20
C TYR A 133 -0.07 9.88 -0.68
N LEU A 134 -1.10 9.32 -0.02
CA LEU A 134 -1.04 8.98 1.41
C LEU A 134 0.07 7.97 1.70
N GLN A 135 0.16 6.89 0.93
CA GLN A 135 1.19 5.86 1.09
C GLN A 135 2.61 6.41 0.97
N ARG A 136 2.79 7.46 0.18
CA ARG A 136 4.07 8.17 -0.01
C ARG A 136 4.28 9.35 0.92
N GLY A 137 3.37 9.59 1.85
CA GLY A 137 3.44 10.70 2.80
C GLY A 137 3.06 12.07 2.23
N ASN A 138 2.55 12.14 0.99
CA ASN A 138 1.99 13.37 0.43
C ASN A 138 0.56 13.58 0.93
N VAL A 139 0.45 13.88 2.23
CA VAL A 139 -0.85 14.02 2.93
C VAL A 139 -1.67 15.18 2.38
N ASP A 140 -1.03 16.28 2.01
CA ASP A 140 -1.72 17.46 1.49
C ASP A 140 -2.25 17.25 0.07
N GLY A 141 -1.49 16.60 -0.79
CA GLY A 141 -1.94 16.19 -2.12
C GLY A 141 -3.14 15.24 -2.05
N ALA A 142 -3.10 14.26 -1.16
CA ALA A 142 -4.22 13.35 -0.92
C ALA A 142 -5.47 14.11 -0.44
N ALA A 143 -5.33 15.01 0.54
CA ALA A 143 -6.41 15.82 1.06
C ALA A 143 -7.08 16.66 -0.02
N GLN A 144 -6.29 17.27 -0.90
CA GLN A 144 -6.81 18.08 -2.01
C GLN A 144 -7.67 17.24 -2.96
N ILE A 145 -7.20 16.06 -3.34
CA ILE A 145 -7.93 15.19 -4.27
C ILE A 145 -9.20 14.64 -3.62
N TYR A 146 -9.15 14.13 -2.38
CA TYR A 146 -10.35 13.66 -1.70
C TYR A 146 -11.37 14.77 -1.50
N THR A 147 -10.94 16.00 -1.24
CA THR A 147 -11.84 17.17 -1.15
C THR A 147 -12.55 17.41 -2.47
N GLN A 148 -11.85 17.31 -3.61
CA GLN A 148 -12.46 17.44 -4.93
C GLN A 148 -13.49 16.33 -5.19
N VAL A 149 -13.17 15.08 -4.83
CA VAL A 149 -14.12 13.95 -4.95
C VAL A 149 -15.35 14.19 -4.09
N LEU A 150 -15.20 14.62 -2.84
CA LEU A 150 -16.32 14.89 -1.92
C LEU A 150 -17.14 16.12 -2.32
N ALA A 151 -16.58 17.06 -3.06
CA ALA A 151 -17.32 18.16 -3.65
C ALA A 151 -18.26 17.69 -4.78
N LEU A 152 -17.93 16.59 -5.47
CA LEU A 152 -18.77 15.98 -6.49
C LEU A 152 -19.81 15.02 -5.88
N ASP A 153 -19.43 14.25 -4.88
CA ASP A 153 -20.26 13.29 -4.16
C ASP A 153 -19.88 13.26 -2.68
N SER A 154 -20.63 14.00 -1.86
CA SER A 154 -20.36 14.15 -0.42
C SER A 154 -20.55 12.87 0.41
N HIS A 155 -21.13 11.81 -0.16
CA HIS A 155 -21.38 10.51 0.47
C HIS A 155 -20.45 9.42 -0.06
N ARG A 156 -19.47 9.78 -0.85
CA ARG A 156 -18.52 8.84 -1.43
C ARG A 156 -17.69 8.15 -0.34
N THR A 157 -18.03 6.91 0.00
CA THR A 157 -17.47 6.16 1.13
C THR A 157 -15.95 6.11 1.13
N ARG A 158 -15.33 5.79 -0.04
CA ARG A 158 -13.87 5.69 -0.15
C ARG A 158 -13.16 7.04 0.05
N ALA A 159 -13.78 8.11 -0.41
CA ALA A 159 -13.22 9.46 -0.22
C ALA A 159 -13.38 9.92 1.23
N LEU A 160 -14.49 9.55 1.89
CA LEU A 160 -14.69 9.81 3.32
C LEU A 160 -13.69 9.01 4.18
N ASP A 161 -13.49 7.72 3.89
CA ASP A 161 -12.48 6.88 4.54
C ASP A 161 -11.07 7.48 4.34
N GLY A 162 -10.71 7.80 3.10
CA GLY A 162 -9.43 8.42 2.79
C GLY A 162 -9.21 9.78 3.46
N MET A 163 -10.24 10.61 3.62
CA MET A 163 -10.14 11.84 4.44
C MET A 163 -9.94 11.53 5.92
N GLY A 164 -10.56 10.47 6.42
CA GLY A 164 -10.29 9.96 7.77
C GLY A 164 -8.83 9.59 7.95
N GLU A 165 -8.24 8.88 6.98
CA GLU A 165 -6.81 8.54 6.97
C GLU A 165 -5.90 9.78 6.86
N VAL A 166 -6.29 10.79 6.07
CA VAL A 166 -5.59 12.09 5.99
C VAL A 166 -5.50 12.73 7.39
N TYR A 167 -6.61 12.78 8.12
CA TYR A 167 -6.62 13.36 9.46
C TYR A 167 -5.89 12.48 10.48
N LEU A 168 -5.92 11.16 10.33
CA LEU A 168 -5.05 10.24 11.10
C LEU A 168 -3.57 10.60 10.92
N ALA A 169 -3.12 10.76 9.66
CA ALA A 169 -1.75 11.11 9.34
C ALA A 169 -1.33 12.48 9.91
N ARG A 170 -2.30 13.42 10.04
CA ARG A 170 -2.12 14.72 10.69
C ARG A 170 -2.24 14.66 12.22
N SER A 171 -2.49 13.49 12.81
CA SER A 171 -2.76 13.28 14.23
C SER A 171 -3.99 14.04 14.74
N ASP A 172 -4.90 14.45 13.86
CA ASP A 172 -6.21 15.02 14.22
C ASP A 172 -7.24 13.89 14.32
N TYR A 173 -7.16 13.14 15.38
CA TYR A 173 -7.96 11.92 15.58
C TYR A 173 -9.46 12.22 15.72
N VAL A 174 -9.83 13.42 16.22
CA VAL A 174 -11.24 13.81 16.36
C VAL A 174 -11.88 14.00 15.00
N GLN A 175 -11.23 14.76 14.11
CA GLN A 175 -11.72 14.92 12.74
C GLN A 175 -11.69 13.60 11.97
N SER A 176 -10.66 12.79 12.18
CA SER A 176 -10.53 11.46 11.59
C SER A 176 -11.76 10.59 11.92
N ILE A 177 -12.15 10.48 13.19
CA ILE A 177 -13.35 9.74 13.63
C ILE A 177 -14.61 10.29 12.97
N GLY A 178 -14.76 11.61 12.90
CA GLY A 178 -15.93 12.25 12.26
C GLY A 178 -16.06 11.86 10.77
N TYR A 179 -14.97 11.72 10.04
CA TYR A 179 -14.99 11.25 8.65
C TYR A 179 -15.30 9.76 8.56
N PHE A 180 -14.76 8.93 9.45
CA PHE A 180 -15.08 7.50 9.48
C PHE A 180 -16.54 7.25 9.86
N ASP A 181 -17.12 8.04 10.78
CA ASP A 181 -18.55 7.96 11.11
C ASP A 181 -19.42 8.25 9.89
N ARG A 182 -19.07 9.27 9.10
CA ARG A 182 -19.75 9.56 7.84
C ARG A 182 -19.58 8.42 6.82
N ALA A 183 -18.40 7.83 6.73
CA ALA A 183 -18.14 6.70 5.84
C ALA A 183 -18.98 5.47 6.22
N LEU A 184 -19.13 5.19 7.52
CA LEU A 184 -19.97 4.07 8.03
C LEU A 184 -21.46 4.32 7.84
N ALA A 185 -21.91 5.58 7.81
CA ALA A 185 -23.28 5.95 7.52
C ALA A 185 -23.65 5.88 6.03
N ALA A 186 -22.70 5.69 5.13
CA ALA A 186 -22.94 5.60 3.70
C ALA A 186 -23.60 4.26 3.32
N GLU A 187 -24.26 4.22 2.13
CA GLU A 187 -25.06 3.04 1.72
C GLU A 187 -24.26 1.73 1.55
N LYS A 188 -22.98 1.80 1.22
CA LYS A 188 -22.11 0.61 0.97
C LYS A 188 -20.71 0.84 1.53
N PRO A 189 -20.54 0.90 2.85
CA PRO A 189 -19.23 1.06 3.44
C PRO A 189 -18.38 -0.21 3.27
N ASP A 190 -17.07 -0.06 3.10
CA ASP A 190 -16.12 -1.12 3.44
C ASP A 190 -16.02 -1.18 4.97
N THR A 191 -17.00 -1.83 5.60
CA THR A 191 -17.22 -1.78 7.04
C THR A 191 -15.98 -2.22 7.81
N SER A 192 -15.28 -3.26 7.33
CA SER A 192 -14.08 -3.75 8.02
C SER A 192 -12.94 -2.72 7.98
N ALA A 193 -12.62 -2.17 6.80
CA ALA A 193 -11.56 -1.17 6.68
C ALA A 193 -11.85 0.08 7.52
N VAL A 194 -13.05 0.67 7.35
CA VAL A 194 -13.42 1.89 8.06
C VAL A 194 -13.45 1.70 9.58
N LEU A 195 -13.98 0.57 10.07
CA LEU A 195 -13.95 0.25 11.50
C LEU A 195 -12.52 0.04 12.03
N THR A 196 -11.64 -0.57 11.23
CA THR A 196 -10.22 -0.72 11.61
C THR A 196 -9.57 0.65 11.77
N HIS A 197 -9.74 1.55 10.80
CA HIS A 197 -9.17 2.90 10.85
C HIS A 197 -9.76 3.73 11.99
N ARG A 198 -11.09 3.64 12.24
CA ARG A 198 -11.73 4.34 13.35
C ARG A 198 -11.27 3.78 14.70
N GLY A 199 -11.15 2.47 14.83
CA GLY A 199 -10.56 1.83 16.00
C GLY A 199 -9.14 2.30 16.28
N HIS A 200 -8.30 2.42 15.25
CA HIS A 200 -6.97 3.01 15.38
C HIS A 200 -7.02 4.47 15.85
N ALA A 201 -7.88 5.31 15.29
CA ALA A 201 -8.05 6.70 15.74
C ALA A 201 -8.46 6.78 17.22
N LYS A 202 -9.38 5.91 17.66
CA LYS A 202 -9.80 5.82 19.07
C LYS A 202 -8.65 5.35 19.99
N LEU A 203 -7.80 4.41 19.54
CA LEU A 203 -6.58 4.03 20.28
C LEU A 203 -5.68 5.24 20.53
N ARG A 204 -5.47 6.08 19.52
CA ARG A 204 -4.66 7.30 19.65
C ARG A 204 -5.25 8.31 20.63
N LEU A 205 -6.59 8.33 20.78
CA LEU A 205 -7.30 9.12 21.79
C LEU A 205 -7.41 8.44 23.16
N ASN A 206 -6.83 7.26 23.33
CA ASN A 206 -6.94 6.41 24.54
C ASN A 206 -8.38 5.98 24.87
N ASP A 207 -9.28 5.98 23.86
CA ASP A 207 -10.61 5.36 23.97
C ASP A 207 -10.47 3.85 23.69
N LEU A 208 -9.92 3.13 24.67
CA LEU A 208 -9.66 1.68 24.54
C LEU A 208 -10.94 0.86 24.40
N THR A 209 -12.05 1.32 25.01
CA THR A 209 -13.34 0.60 24.94
C THR A 209 -13.97 0.75 23.56
N GLY A 210 -14.02 1.98 23.04
CA GLY A 210 -14.53 2.24 21.71
C GLY A 210 -13.66 1.63 20.60
N ALA A 211 -12.34 1.63 20.79
CA ALA A 211 -11.41 0.98 19.87
C ALA A 211 -11.63 -0.54 19.81
N GLU A 212 -11.78 -1.20 20.97
CA GLU A 212 -12.04 -2.65 21.01
C GLU A 212 -13.34 -3.03 20.30
N ALA A 213 -14.41 -2.27 20.55
CA ALA A 213 -15.68 -2.50 19.89
C ALA A 213 -15.57 -2.43 18.36
N ASP A 214 -14.90 -1.39 17.85
CA ASP A 214 -14.68 -1.23 16.41
C ASP A 214 -13.79 -2.34 15.82
N LEU A 215 -12.65 -2.65 16.46
CA LEU A 215 -11.72 -3.67 15.96
C LEU A 215 -12.35 -5.07 15.96
N ARG A 216 -13.12 -5.43 17.00
CA ARG A 216 -13.84 -6.72 17.02
C ARG A 216 -14.93 -6.76 15.95
N ALA A 217 -15.66 -5.67 15.74
CA ALA A 217 -16.66 -5.59 14.68
C ALA A 217 -16.01 -5.67 13.29
N ALA A 218 -14.83 -5.05 13.11
CA ALA A 218 -14.04 -5.15 11.87
C ALA A 218 -13.63 -6.61 11.58
N LEU A 219 -13.11 -7.33 12.59
CA LEU A 219 -12.75 -8.75 12.46
C LEU A 219 -13.94 -9.63 12.15
N ALA A 220 -15.10 -9.35 12.72
CA ALA A 220 -16.32 -10.09 12.44
C ALA A 220 -16.85 -9.87 11.02
N ALA A 221 -16.63 -8.68 10.45
CA ALA A 221 -17.02 -8.35 9.07
C ALA A 221 -16.06 -8.96 8.04
N SER A 222 -14.77 -8.76 8.21
CA SER A 222 -13.71 -9.36 7.37
C SER A 222 -12.36 -9.21 8.09
N PRO A 223 -11.71 -10.30 8.50
CA PRO A 223 -10.41 -10.25 9.16
C PRO A 223 -9.36 -9.59 8.27
N ARG A 224 -8.59 -8.66 8.84
CA ARG A 224 -7.50 -7.94 8.18
C ARG A 224 -6.25 -7.97 9.06
N GLU A 225 -5.08 -7.92 8.44
CA GLU A 225 -3.80 -7.92 9.14
C GLU A 225 -3.68 -6.72 10.10
N ASP A 226 -3.96 -5.52 9.60
CA ASP A 226 -3.91 -4.28 10.37
C ASP A 226 -4.87 -4.30 11.58
N THR A 227 -6.04 -4.91 11.43
CA THR A 227 -7.02 -5.04 12.53
C THR A 227 -6.47 -5.91 13.67
N TRP A 228 -5.82 -7.03 13.35
CA TRP A 228 -5.19 -7.89 14.36
C TRP A 228 -4.02 -7.17 15.07
N ARG A 229 -3.22 -6.40 14.33
CA ARG A 229 -2.12 -5.61 14.90
C ARG A 229 -2.64 -4.55 15.88
N TYR A 230 -3.67 -3.79 15.51
CA TYR A 230 -4.28 -2.80 16.42
C TYR A 230 -4.98 -3.44 17.62
N LEU A 231 -5.58 -4.63 17.46
CA LEU A 231 -6.13 -5.36 18.60
C LEU A 231 -5.03 -5.82 19.55
N GLY A 232 -3.91 -6.32 19.03
CA GLY A 232 -2.72 -6.65 19.82
C GLY A 232 -2.15 -5.44 20.56
N GLU A 233 -2.02 -4.29 19.88
CA GLU A 233 -1.63 -3.04 20.52
C GLU A 233 -2.56 -2.65 21.67
N LEU A 234 -3.86 -2.67 21.43
CA LEU A 234 -4.86 -2.40 22.46
C LEU A 234 -4.70 -3.29 23.70
N GLN A 235 -4.46 -4.59 23.49
CA GLN A 235 -4.31 -5.56 24.55
C GLN A 235 -3.03 -5.32 25.36
N VAL A 236 -1.92 -4.93 24.72
CA VAL A 236 -0.72 -4.47 25.42
C VAL A 236 -1.02 -3.23 26.26
N LEU A 237 -1.75 -2.24 25.71
CA LEU A 237 -2.14 -1.02 26.44
C LEU A 237 -2.99 -1.32 27.67
N ARG A 238 -3.75 -2.42 27.66
CA ARG A 238 -4.52 -2.90 28.82
C ARG A 238 -3.71 -3.80 29.78
N GLY A 239 -2.49 -4.14 29.44
CA GLY A 239 -1.64 -5.05 30.21
C GLY A 239 -1.93 -6.54 29.98
N ASP A 240 -2.81 -6.89 29.03
CA ASP A 240 -3.10 -8.28 28.67
C ASP A 240 -2.13 -8.76 27.57
N THR A 241 -0.90 -9.02 27.98
CA THR A 241 0.16 -9.42 27.05
C THR A 241 -0.03 -10.83 26.46
N GLY A 242 -0.80 -11.70 27.14
CA GLY A 242 -1.15 -13.03 26.62
C GLY A 242 -2.10 -12.91 25.42
N ALA A 243 -3.22 -12.20 25.60
CA ALA A 243 -4.15 -11.95 24.52
C ALA A 243 -3.50 -11.17 23.35
N ALA A 244 -2.60 -10.22 23.66
CA ALA A 244 -1.86 -9.47 22.65
C ALA A 244 -1.03 -10.40 21.75
N LEU A 245 -0.30 -11.34 22.34
CA LEU A 245 0.47 -12.32 21.60
C LEU A 245 -0.45 -13.19 20.71
N ASP A 246 -1.56 -13.69 21.27
CA ASP A 246 -2.53 -14.50 20.52
C ASP A 246 -3.11 -13.74 19.32
N SER A 247 -3.41 -12.46 19.49
CA SER A 247 -3.91 -11.62 18.40
C SER A 247 -2.87 -11.42 17.30
N LEU A 248 -1.63 -11.10 17.66
CA LEU A 248 -0.53 -10.85 16.72
C LEU A 248 -0.13 -12.12 15.94
N LEU A 249 -0.20 -13.30 16.58
CA LEU A 249 0.11 -14.58 15.92
C LEU A 249 -0.86 -14.95 14.79
N ASN A 250 -2.01 -14.25 14.64
CA ASN A 250 -2.86 -14.43 13.46
C ASN A 250 -2.25 -13.89 12.16
N VAL A 251 -1.25 -13.00 12.24
CA VAL A 251 -0.74 -12.26 11.09
C VAL A 251 0.78 -12.17 11.01
N MET A 252 1.49 -12.66 12.02
CA MET A 252 2.96 -12.64 12.04
C MET A 252 3.53 -13.79 12.87
N ASP A 253 4.82 -14.05 12.76
CA ASP A 253 5.51 -15.04 13.57
C ASP A 253 5.76 -14.56 15.01
N THR A 254 6.17 -15.49 15.89
CA THR A 254 6.39 -15.21 17.30
C THR A 254 7.48 -14.16 17.55
N ALA A 255 8.52 -14.13 16.73
CA ALA A 255 9.60 -13.15 16.89
C ALA A 255 9.11 -11.73 16.53
N GLN A 256 8.39 -11.62 15.44
CA GLN A 256 7.75 -10.37 15.00
C GLN A 256 6.71 -9.90 16.04
N ALA A 257 5.86 -10.80 16.55
CA ALA A 257 4.86 -10.47 17.57
C ALA A 257 5.51 -9.90 18.84
N PHE A 258 6.57 -10.52 19.34
CA PHE A 258 7.30 -9.96 20.48
C PHE A 258 7.97 -8.62 20.17
N ASN A 259 8.49 -8.42 18.95
CA ASN A 259 9.04 -7.12 18.54
C ASN A 259 7.97 -6.03 18.53
N GLU A 260 6.79 -6.29 17.95
CA GLU A 260 5.65 -5.37 17.96
C GLU A 260 5.22 -5.00 19.38
N MET A 261 5.10 -5.98 20.28
CA MET A 261 4.78 -5.72 21.71
C MET A 261 5.86 -4.83 22.36
N GLY A 262 7.13 -5.10 22.08
CA GLY A 262 8.24 -4.26 22.54
C GLY A 262 8.14 -2.82 22.06
N VAL A 263 7.76 -2.61 20.80
CA VAL A 263 7.52 -1.27 20.22
C VAL A 263 6.38 -0.53 20.94
N VAL A 264 5.29 -1.24 21.28
CA VAL A 264 4.21 -0.63 22.08
C VAL A 264 4.71 -0.20 23.44
N PHE A 265 5.48 -1.03 24.17
CA PHE A 265 6.09 -0.66 25.46
C PHE A 265 7.06 0.50 25.34
N MET A 266 7.82 0.60 24.23
CA MET A 266 8.66 1.78 23.95
C MET A 266 7.83 3.06 23.85
N SER A 267 6.68 3.02 23.17
CA SER A 267 5.78 4.17 23.02
C SER A 267 5.20 4.62 24.36
N LEU A 268 4.98 3.68 25.28
CA LEU A 268 4.56 3.93 26.67
C LEU A 268 5.71 4.39 27.58
N LYS A 269 6.92 4.50 27.06
CA LYS A 269 8.15 4.77 27.84
C LYS A 269 8.42 3.72 28.93
N ASN A 270 7.81 2.56 28.80
CA ASN A 270 8.09 1.40 29.64
C ASN A 270 9.28 0.62 29.07
N TYR A 271 10.46 1.18 29.22
CA TYR A 271 11.68 0.67 28.59
C TYR A 271 12.14 -0.68 29.19
N GLY A 272 11.71 -0.99 30.40
CA GLY A 272 11.99 -2.28 31.05
C GLY A 272 11.31 -3.44 30.34
N ASP A 273 10.00 -3.33 30.17
CA ASP A 273 9.22 -4.33 29.43
C ASP A 273 9.59 -4.32 27.94
N ALA A 274 9.80 -3.14 27.34
CA ALA A 274 10.27 -3.05 25.96
C ALA A 274 11.54 -3.88 25.73
N ARG A 275 12.54 -3.70 26.60
CA ARG A 275 13.81 -4.48 26.59
C ARG A 275 13.55 -5.98 26.70
N GLU A 276 12.67 -6.39 27.61
CA GLU A 276 12.33 -7.80 27.80
C GLU A 276 11.72 -8.40 26.54
N TYR A 277 10.74 -7.71 25.93
CA TYR A 277 10.05 -8.20 24.74
C TYR A 277 10.93 -8.21 23.48
N PHE A 278 11.81 -7.24 23.28
CA PHE A 278 12.83 -7.30 22.23
C PHE A 278 13.82 -8.47 22.46
N GLY A 279 14.17 -8.75 23.70
CA GLY A 279 14.97 -9.92 24.06
C GLY A 279 14.27 -11.25 23.74
N LYS A 280 12.94 -11.34 23.97
CA LYS A 280 12.10 -12.48 23.58
C LYS A 280 12.06 -12.62 22.06
N ALA A 281 11.89 -11.52 21.31
CA ALA A 281 11.89 -11.48 19.84
C ALA A 281 13.18 -12.06 19.26
N ILE A 282 14.33 -11.62 19.77
CA ILE A 282 15.65 -12.10 19.34
C ILE A 282 15.82 -13.61 19.61
N LYS A 283 15.35 -14.08 20.77
CA LYS A 283 15.44 -15.51 21.15
C LYS A 283 14.49 -16.39 20.34
N ALA A 284 13.33 -15.87 19.93
CA ALA A 284 12.34 -16.59 19.14
C ALA A 284 12.70 -16.67 17.66
N SER A 285 13.57 -15.77 17.17
CA SER A 285 13.98 -15.76 15.77
C SER A 285 15.00 -16.86 15.47
N ALA A 286 14.77 -17.59 14.38
CA ALA A 286 15.73 -18.60 13.89
C ALA A 286 16.94 -17.98 13.18
N ALA A 287 16.89 -16.71 12.83
CA ALA A 287 17.93 -15.97 12.12
C ALA A 287 18.23 -14.64 12.82
N TRP A 288 19.24 -13.91 12.32
CA TRP A 288 19.53 -12.56 12.81
C TRP A 288 18.34 -11.62 12.60
N PHE A 289 17.82 -11.05 13.69
CA PHE A 289 16.69 -10.12 13.66
C PHE A 289 17.19 -8.70 13.95
N GLU A 290 17.67 -8.04 12.91
CA GLU A 290 18.34 -6.74 12.99
C GLU A 290 17.45 -5.65 13.63
N GLU A 291 16.16 -5.63 13.29
CA GLU A 291 15.22 -4.64 13.82
C GLU A 291 15.05 -4.79 15.34
N ALA A 292 14.83 -6.00 15.84
CA ALA A 292 14.71 -6.25 17.27
C ALA A 292 16.02 -5.92 18.04
N GLN A 293 17.20 -6.15 17.40
CA GLN A 293 18.49 -5.76 17.98
C GLN A 293 18.63 -4.24 18.10
N LYS A 294 18.24 -3.49 17.07
CA LYS A 294 18.23 -2.03 17.10
C LYS A 294 17.28 -1.49 18.17
N ASN A 295 16.08 -2.04 18.23
CA ASN A 295 15.06 -1.66 19.21
C ASN A 295 15.52 -1.96 20.64
N LEU A 296 16.15 -3.11 20.87
CA LEU A 296 16.74 -3.47 22.16
C LEU A 296 17.82 -2.45 22.59
N ALA A 297 18.72 -2.11 21.67
CA ALA A 297 19.77 -1.13 21.95
C ALA A 297 19.20 0.25 22.31
N GLN A 298 18.12 0.68 21.67
CA GLN A 298 17.41 1.92 22.00
C GLN A 298 16.77 1.86 23.40
N ALA A 299 16.11 0.74 23.72
CA ALA A 299 15.53 0.55 25.05
C ALA A 299 16.61 0.61 26.16
N ASP A 300 17.74 -0.05 25.93
CA ASP A 300 18.90 -0.02 26.87
C ASP A 300 19.50 1.38 27.00
N GLU A 301 19.55 2.17 25.93
CA GLU A 301 20.00 3.56 25.98
C GLU A 301 19.08 4.44 26.84
N HIS A 302 17.75 4.30 26.65
CA HIS A 302 16.79 5.03 27.47
C HIS A 302 16.86 4.63 28.95
N LEU A 303 17.02 3.34 29.26
CA LEU A 303 17.17 2.87 30.62
C LEU A 303 18.42 3.47 31.29
N ARG A 304 19.56 3.49 30.59
CA ARG A 304 20.81 4.11 31.12
C ARG A 304 20.64 5.59 31.44
N LYS A 305 19.88 6.34 30.60
CA LYS A 305 19.63 7.78 30.83
C LYS A 305 18.74 8.06 32.02
N ILE A 306 17.95 7.09 32.49
CA ILE A 306 17.03 7.23 33.62
C ILE A 306 17.68 6.79 34.92
N THR A 307 18.62 5.82 34.87
CA THR A 307 19.25 5.21 36.05
C THR A 307 20.63 5.77 36.37
N GLY A 308 21.25 6.56 35.51
CA GLY A 308 22.53 7.23 35.70
C GLY A 308 22.34 8.70 35.93
#